data_bf8ddb80b1793a8a26bcfa07e6b0a43e
#
_entry.id   bf8ddb80b1793a8a26bcfa07e6b0a43e
#
_cell.length_a   1.000
_cell.length_b   1.000
_cell.length_c   1.000
_cell.angle_alpha   90.00
_cell.angle_beta   90.00
_cell.angle_gamma   90.00
#
_symmetry.space_group_name_H-M   'P 1'
#
loop_
_entity.id
_entity.type
_entity.pdbx_description
1 polymer ?
#
loop_
_entity_poly.entity_id
_entity_poly.type
_entity_poly.pdbx_seq_one_letter_code
_entity_poly.pdbx_strand_id
1 'polypeptide(L)'
;YGARVLQIDGSFDDALNIVLKISERQPIALVNSLNPFRLQGQKTAAFEICDMLGSAPDWLALPVGNAGNITAYWMGFREYHESRKTGLPRILGVQAEGSAPLVIGHPVTRPETIATAIRIGNPARGEEALQAAGESNGRIIAVSDAEILFAQKLLAASGIWVEPASAAGIAGLGKQLQTGSIDLKGTRVV
;
A
#
# COMPACT_ATOMS: atom_id res chain seq x y z
N TYR A 1 26.78 -3.52 10.56
CA TYR A 1 26.93 -2.44 9.57
C TYR A 1 27.22 -1.08 10.22
N GLY A 2 27.33 -0.98 11.56
CA GLY A 2 27.68 0.25 12.27
C GLY A 2 26.54 1.30 12.32
N ALA A 3 25.30 0.93 12.00
CA ALA A 3 24.16 1.83 12.12
C ALA A 3 23.88 2.19 13.59
N ARG A 4 23.51 3.45 13.84
CA ARG A 4 23.00 3.87 15.15
C ARG A 4 21.49 3.67 15.16
N VAL A 5 20.99 2.93 16.14
CA VAL A 5 19.56 2.65 16.32
C VAL A 5 19.07 3.46 17.52
N LEU A 6 18.03 4.27 17.30
CA LEU A 6 17.30 4.97 18.35
C LEU A 6 15.91 4.37 18.45
N GLN A 7 15.66 3.68 19.55
CA GLN A 7 14.34 3.15 19.88
C GLN A 7 13.55 4.24 20.61
N ILE A 8 12.29 4.42 20.24
CA ILE A 8 11.37 5.31 20.96
C ILE A 8 10.23 4.49 21.56
N ASP A 9 9.70 4.97 22.68
CA ASP A 9 8.47 4.47 23.27
C ASP A 9 7.29 5.29 22.69
N GLY A 10 6.70 4.78 21.61
CA GLY A 10 5.65 5.48 20.88
C GLY A 10 5.23 4.78 19.59
N SER A 11 4.35 5.42 18.85
CA SER A 11 3.85 4.95 17.55
C SER A 11 4.84 5.25 16.42
N PHE A 12 4.55 4.70 15.23
CA PHE A 12 5.26 5.08 14.00
C PHE A 12 5.15 6.59 13.71
N ASP A 13 3.98 7.18 13.96
CA ASP A 13 3.74 8.61 13.71
C ASP A 13 4.58 9.48 14.66
N ASP A 14 4.77 9.06 15.92
CA ASP A 14 5.68 9.72 16.86
C ASP A 14 7.13 9.65 16.39
N ALA A 15 7.57 8.47 15.94
CA ALA A 15 8.91 8.29 15.37
C ALA A 15 9.14 9.18 14.15
N LEU A 16 8.17 9.24 13.25
CA LEU A 16 8.22 10.07 12.05
C LEU A 16 8.35 11.55 12.40
N ASN A 17 7.55 12.04 13.35
CA ASN A 17 7.61 13.43 13.81
C ASN A 17 8.98 13.78 14.43
N ILE A 18 9.58 12.87 15.17
CA ILE A 18 10.92 13.06 15.75
C ILE A 18 11.96 13.14 14.62
N VAL A 19 11.93 12.22 13.67
CA VAL A 19 12.88 12.16 12.55
C VAL A 19 12.78 13.43 11.69
N LEU A 20 11.56 13.93 11.42
CA LEU A 20 11.36 15.18 10.68
C LEU A 20 12.04 16.36 11.40
N LYS A 21 11.81 16.53 12.71
CA LYS A 21 12.44 17.58 13.51
C LYS A 21 13.98 17.47 13.54
N ILE A 22 14.52 16.25 13.51
CA ILE A 22 15.95 16.02 13.44
C ILE A 22 16.49 16.43 12.06
N SER A 23 15.82 16.02 10.98
CA SER A 23 16.26 16.32 9.61
C SER A 23 16.23 17.82 9.27
N GLU A 24 15.37 18.60 9.94
CA GLU A 24 15.36 20.07 9.82
C GLU A 24 16.58 20.75 10.46
N ARG A 25 17.18 20.11 11.46
CA ARG A 25 18.26 20.69 12.28
C ARG A 25 19.64 20.09 12.03
N GLN A 26 19.69 18.98 11.36
CA GLN A 26 20.93 18.24 11.12
C GLN A 26 21.04 17.86 9.63
N PRO A 27 22.24 17.73 9.07
CA PRO A 27 22.46 17.34 7.68
C PRO A 27 22.19 15.84 7.48
N ILE A 28 20.94 15.42 7.71
CA ILE A 28 20.48 14.03 7.61
C ILE A 28 19.42 13.95 6.52
N ALA A 29 19.63 13.06 5.55
CA ALA A 29 18.64 12.80 4.51
C ALA A 29 17.57 11.83 5.02
N LEU A 30 16.30 12.23 4.89
CA LEU A 30 15.17 11.37 5.19
C LEU A 30 14.95 10.38 4.04
N VAL A 31 15.01 9.07 4.32
CA VAL A 31 14.89 8.00 3.32
C VAL A 31 13.66 7.11 3.55
N ASN A 32 12.53 7.72 3.91
CA ASN A 32 11.24 7.05 4.11
C ASN A 32 10.21 7.38 3.00
N SER A 33 8.93 7.11 3.22
CA SER A 33 7.84 7.35 2.26
C SER A 33 7.65 8.81 1.85
N LEU A 34 8.16 9.77 2.62
CA LEU A 34 8.11 11.20 2.30
C LEU A 34 9.14 11.60 1.25
N ASN A 35 10.22 10.82 1.11
CA ASN A 35 11.28 11.12 0.17
C ASN A 35 10.79 10.93 -1.28
N PRO A 36 10.79 12.01 -2.11
CA PRO A 36 10.29 11.92 -3.49
C PRO A 36 11.10 10.96 -4.37
N PHE A 37 12.39 10.77 -4.10
CA PHE A 37 13.22 9.82 -4.85
C PHE A 37 12.79 8.37 -4.61
N ARG A 38 12.23 8.06 -3.43
CA ARG A 38 11.64 6.72 -3.20
C ARG A 38 10.44 6.47 -4.12
N LEU A 39 9.58 7.45 -4.32
CA LEU A 39 8.45 7.30 -5.24
C LEU A 39 8.93 7.08 -6.66
N GLN A 40 9.95 7.83 -7.10
CA GLN A 40 10.53 7.67 -8.42
C GLN A 40 11.17 6.28 -8.63
N GLY A 41 11.78 5.70 -7.60
CA GLY A 41 12.26 4.33 -7.64
C GLY A 41 11.12 3.30 -7.61
N GLN A 42 10.18 3.45 -6.69
CA GLN A 42 9.07 2.50 -6.52
C GLN A 42 8.09 2.47 -7.70
N LYS A 43 7.89 3.57 -8.42
CA LYS A 43 7.01 3.61 -9.60
C LYS A 43 7.42 2.65 -10.70
N THR A 44 8.72 2.29 -10.78
CA THR A 44 9.21 1.35 -11.81
C THR A 44 8.62 -0.04 -11.70
N ALA A 45 8.09 -0.42 -10.54
CA ALA A 45 7.34 -1.67 -10.39
C ALA A 45 6.11 -1.73 -11.32
N ALA A 46 5.45 -0.59 -11.57
CA ALA A 46 4.36 -0.52 -12.53
C ALA A 46 4.85 -0.73 -13.98
N PHE A 47 6.05 -0.27 -14.30
CA PHE A 47 6.68 -0.50 -15.62
C PHE A 47 6.96 -1.98 -15.80
N GLU A 48 7.59 -2.61 -14.81
CA GLU A 48 7.93 -4.03 -14.83
C GLU A 48 6.67 -4.91 -14.95
N ILE A 49 5.59 -4.57 -14.25
CA ILE A 49 4.29 -5.26 -14.38
C ILE A 49 3.77 -5.15 -15.82
N CYS A 50 3.77 -3.96 -16.41
CA CYS A 50 3.31 -3.75 -17.78
C CYS A 50 4.19 -4.47 -18.80
N ASP A 51 5.52 -4.44 -18.63
CA ASP A 51 6.46 -5.12 -19.52
C ASP A 51 6.27 -6.65 -19.47
N MET A 52 6.06 -7.20 -18.27
CA MET A 52 5.85 -8.63 -18.10
C MET A 52 4.50 -9.11 -18.67
N LEU A 53 3.44 -8.31 -18.52
CA LEU A 53 2.08 -8.67 -18.94
C LEU A 53 1.76 -8.21 -20.38
N GLY A 54 2.57 -7.34 -20.96
CA GLY A 54 2.31 -6.69 -22.25
C GLY A 54 1.32 -5.52 -22.16
N SER A 55 0.69 -5.29 -21.02
CA SER A 55 -0.22 -4.16 -20.72
C SER A 55 -0.44 -4.05 -19.21
N ALA A 56 -1.12 -2.99 -18.76
CA ALA A 56 -1.57 -2.91 -17.36
C ALA A 56 -2.54 -4.06 -17.02
N PRO A 57 -2.55 -4.56 -15.78
CA PRO A 57 -3.56 -5.50 -15.31
C PRO A 57 -4.94 -4.80 -15.20
N ASP A 58 -6.02 -5.57 -15.10
CA ASP A 58 -7.35 -5.00 -14.86
C ASP A 58 -7.49 -4.49 -13.42
N TRP A 59 -6.86 -5.21 -12.48
CA TRP A 59 -6.82 -4.83 -11.07
C TRP A 59 -5.41 -4.91 -10.50
N LEU A 60 -5.08 -3.93 -9.68
CA LEU A 60 -3.92 -3.95 -8.79
C LEU A 60 -4.42 -3.94 -7.34
N ALA A 61 -4.17 -5.00 -6.58
CA ALA A 61 -4.52 -5.11 -5.16
C ALA A 61 -3.28 -5.00 -4.29
N LEU A 62 -3.24 -4.03 -3.37
CA LEU A 62 -2.06 -3.79 -2.55
C LEU A 62 -2.40 -3.30 -1.15
N PRO A 63 -1.54 -3.62 -0.15
CA PRO A 63 -1.69 -3.10 1.20
C PRO A 63 -1.40 -1.59 1.24
N VAL A 64 -2.11 -0.88 2.11
CA VAL A 64 -1.96 0.57 2.30
C VAL A 64 -1.69 0.88 3.77
N GLY A 65 -0.44 1.24 4.07
CA GLY A 65 -0.01 1.82 5.35
C GLY A 65 0.22 3.32 5.20
N ASN A 66 1.47 3.73 5.08
CA ASN A 66 1.86 5.15 4.88
C ASN A 66 1.58 5.67 3.45
N ALA A 67 0.94 4.85 2.61
CA ALA A 67 0.46 5.14 1.27
C ALA A 67 1.53 5.46 0.19
N GLY A 68 2.81 5.22 0.48
CA GLY A 68 3.90 5.46 -0.48
C GLY A 68 3.84 4.56 -1.71
N ASN A 69 3.53 3.26 -1.53
CA ASN A 69 3.49 2.29 -2.63
C ASN A 69 2.32 2.54 -3.59
N ILE A 70 1.10 2.75 -3.09
CA ILE A 70 -0.08 3.02 -3.93
C ILE A 70 0.13 4.30 -4.75
N THR A 71 0.68 5.34 -4.13
CA THR A 71 1.04 6.60 -4.79
C THR A 71 2.06 6.36 -5.91
N ALA A 72 3.15 5.65 -5.61
CA ALA A 72 4.20 5.38 -6.56
C ALA A 72 3.73 4.51 -7.74
N TYR A 73 2.96 3.46 -7.47
CA TYR A 73 2.46 2.57 -8.52
C TYR A 73 1.49 3.30 -9.45
N TRP A 74 0.57 4.11 -8.88
CA TRP A 74 -0.33 4.92 -9.71
C TRP A 74 0.43 5.92 -10.60
N MET A 75 1.44 6.61 -10.03
CA MET A 75 2.33 7.46 -10.83
C MET A 75 2.97 6.68 -11.99
N GLY A 76 3.50 5.49 -11.72
CA GLY A 76 4.15 4.65 -12.71
C GLY A 76 3.20 4.18 -13.81
N PHE A 77 2.00 3.69 -13.46
CA PHE A 77 1.01 3.28 -14.45
C PHE A 77 0.56 4.42 -15.34
N ARG A 78 0.35 5.62 -14.80
CA ARG A 78 0.00 6.81 -15.56
C ARG A 78 1.11 7.20 -16.55
N GLU A 79 2.34 7.32 -16.07
CA GLU A 79 3.51 7.67 -16.89
C GLU A 79 3.73 6.64 -18.01
N TYR A 80 3.58 5.35 -17.69
CA TYR A 80 3.77 4.29 -18.67
C TYR A 80 2.64 4.24 -19.69
N HIS A 81 1.41 4.51 -19.27
CA HIS A 81 0.27 4.63 -20.15
C HIS A 81 0.42 5.82 -21.12
N GLU A 82 0.86 6.98 -20.63
CA GLU A 82 1.09 8.16 -21.46
C GLU A 82 2.10 7.87 -22.57
N SER A 83 3.20 7.16 -22.25
CA SER A 83 4.29 6.87 -23.18
C SER A 83 4.02 5.66 -24.09
N ARG A 84 3.36 4.60 -23.59
CA ARG A 84 3.24 3.30 -24.27
C ARG A 84 1.81 2.81 -24.49
N LYS A 85 0.80 3.55 -24.03
CA LYS A 85 -0.63 3.19 -24.17
C LYS A 85 -1.00 1.84 -23.55
N THR A 86 -0.37 1.49 -22.43
CA THR A 86 -0.53 0.20 -21.76
C THR A 86 -1.90 -0.05 -21.12
N GLY A 87 -2.76 0.95 -21.03
CA GLY A 87 -3.94 0.93 -20.17
C GLY A 87 -3.61 1.34 -18.73
N LEU A 88 -4.63 1.38 -17.89
CA LEU A 88 -4.54 1.73 -16.47
C LEU A 88 -5.31 0.69 -15.64
N PRO A 89 -4.75 0.21 -14.51
CA PRO A 89 -5.47 -0.72 -13.64
C PRO A 89 -6.51 0.01 -12.79
N ARG A 90 -7.51 -0.70 -12.32
CA ARG A 90 -8.28 -0.30 -11.14
C ARG A 90 -7.48 -0.65 -9.89
N ILE A 91 -7.42 0.24 -8.92
CA ILE A 91 -6.65 0.01 -7.69
C ILE A 91 -7.56 -0.41 -6.54
N LEU A 92 -7.25 -1.54 -5.93
CA LEU A 92 -7.81 -1.97 -4.67
C LEU A 92 -6.77 -1.77 -3.56
N GLY A 93 -6.85 -0.65 -2.86
CA GLY A 93 -6.06 -0.40 -1.67
C GLY A 93 -6.68 -1.10 -0.46
N VAL A 94 -5.86 -1.75 0.37
CA VAL A 94 -6.36 -2.51 1.52
C VAL A 94 -5.66 -2.07 2.80
N GLN A 95 -6.45 -1.62 3.78
CA GLN A 95 -6.01 -1.33 5.13
C GLN A 95 -6.49 -2.42 6.11
N ALA A 96 -5.83 -2.57 7.26
CA ALA A 96 -6.34 -3.40 8.35
C ALA A 96 -7.40 -2.63 9.13
N GLU A 97 -8.49 -3.28 9.56
CA GLU A 97 -9.63 -2.61 10.25
C GLU A 97 -9.20 -1.80 11.47
N GLY A 98 -8.27 -2.31 12.28
CA GLY A 98 -7.73 -1.58 13.43
C GLY A 98 -6.75 -0.46 13.08
N SER A 99 -6.48 -0.22 11.78
CA SER A 99 -5.56 0.78 11.26
C SER A 99 -6.00 1.25 9.87
N ALA A 100 -7.26 1.75 9.76
CA ALA A 100 -7.91 2.07 8.49
C ALA A 100 -8.34 3.55 8.39
N PRO A 101 -7.44 4.54 8.63
CA PRO A 101 -7.80 5.95 8.63
C PRO A 101 -8.41 6.45 7.30
N LEU A 102 -7.99 5.90 6.17
CA LEU A 102 -8.51 6.30 4.85
C LEU A 102 -9.92 5.76 4.57
N VAL A 103 -10.32 4.69 5.25
CA VAL A 103 -11.67 4.12 5.14
C VAL A 103 -12.66 4.83 6.06
N ILE A 104 -12.21 5.14 7.28
CA ILE A 104 -13.07 5.81 8.29
C ILE A 104 -13.09 7.34 8.14
N GLY A 105 -12.15 7.92 7.35
CA GLY A 105 -12.09 9.35 7.06
C GLY A 105 -11.42 10.23 8.11
N HIS A 106 -10.76 9.64 9.10
CA HIS A 106 -10.01 10.38 10.13
C HIS A 106 -8.85 9.55 10.69
N PRO A 107 -7.82 10.18 11.29
CA PRO A 107 -6.69 9.47 11.90
C PRO A 107 -7.11 8.51 13.01
N VAL A 108 -6.37 7.41 13.15
CA VAL A 108 -6.50 6.42 14.23
C VAL A 108 -5.39 6.66 15.24
N THR A 109 -5.74 7.09 16.45
CA THR A 109 -4.77 7.47 17.47
C THR A 109 -3.95 6.27 18.00
N ARG A 110 -4.56 5.10 18.07
CA ARG A 110 -3.92 3.85 18.53
C ARG A 110 -4.20 2.75 17.52
N PRO A 111 -3.45 2.70 16.41
CA PRO A 111 -3.65 1.68 15.41
C PRO A 111 -3.20 0.31 15.95
N GLU A 112 -4.05 -0.71 15.77
CA GLU A 112 -3.81 -2.08 16.23
C GLU A 112 -4.09 -3.06 15.10
N THR A 113 -3.08 -3.84 14.74
CA THR A 113 -3.18 -4.94 13.79
C THR A 113 -1.94 -5.82 13.84
N ILE A 114 -2.08 -7.09 13.50
CA ILE A 114 -0.96 -8.03 13.26
C ILE A 114 -0.15 -7.67 12.03
N ALA A 115 -0.75 -6.95 11.07
CA ALA A 115 -0.11 -6.46 9.85
C ALA A 115 0.73 -5.21 10.15
N THR A 116 1.83 -5.38 10.90
CA THR A 116 2.62 -4.29 11.48
C THR A 116 3.15 -3.30 10.46
N ALA A 117 3.46 -3.73 9.23
CA ALA A 117 3.96 -2.86 8.16
C ALA A 117 2.90 -1.87 7.63
N ILE A 118 1.60 -2.12 7.88
CA ILE A 118 0.48 -1.20 7.56
C ILE A 118 -0.22 -0.66 8.81
N ARG A 119 0.37 -0.82 10.00
CA ARG A 119 -0.13 -0.27 11.27
C ARG A 119 0.19 1.22 11.38
N ILE A 120 -0.46 2.02 10.57
CA ILE A 120 -0.24 3.46 10.43
C ILE A 120 -1.55 4.19 10.76
N GLY A 121 -1.52 5.05 11.76
CA GLY A 121 -2.70 5.80 12.20
C GLY A 121 -2.98 7.05 11.38
N ASN A 122 -1.95 7.66 10.80
CA ASN A 122 -2.06 8.87 10.00
C ASN A 122 -1.11 8.79 8.78
N PRO A 123 -1.56 8.23 7.65
CA PRO A 123 -0.73 8.06 6.45
C PRO A 123 -0.19 9.38 5.92
N ALA A 124 1.13 9.49 5.76
CA ALA A 124 1.77 10.70 5.26
C ALA A 124 1.38 11.05 3.80
N ARG A 125 0.85 10.08 3.03
CA ARG A 125 0.38 10.25 1.65
C ARG A 125 -1.06 9.76 1.47
N GLY A 126 -1.89 10.00 2.50
CA GLY A 126 -3.28 9.56 2.49
C GLY A 126 -4.11 10.19 1.38
N GLU A 127 -3.91 11.48 1.12
CA GLU A 127 -4.62 12.21 0.07
C GLU A 127 -4.28 11.65 -1.33
N GLU A 128 -2.99 11.42 -1.61
CA GLU A 128 -2.55 10.84 -2.88
C GLU A 128 -3.06 9.41 -3.07
N ALA A 129 -3.19 8.64 -1.98
CA ALA A 129 -3.78 7.31 -2.05
C ALA A 129 -5.28 7.35 -2.39
N LEU A 130 -6.05 8.26 -1.79
CA LEU A 130 -7.46 8.48 -2.11
C LEU A 130 -7.63 8.96 -3.55
N GLN A 131 -6.75 9.86 -4.01
CA GLN A 131 -6.73 10.32 -5.39
C GLN A 131 -6.45 9.16 -6.35
N ALA A 132 -5.42 8.32 -6.08
CA ALA A 132 -5.10 7.16 -6.91
C ALA A 132 -6.28 6.17 -7.00
N ALA A 133 -6.94 5.90 -5.88
CA ALA A 133 -8.13 5.05 -5.87
C ALA A 133 -9.28 5.65 -6.69
N GLY A 134 -9.56 6.95 -6.54
CA GLY A 134 -10.61 7.64 -7.29
C GLY A 134 -10.33 7.71 -8.79
N GLU A 135 -9.14 8.16 -9.19
CA GLU A 135 -8.74 8.30 -10.61
C GLU A 135 -8.70 6.95 -11.35
N SER A 136 -8.38 5.86 -10.63
CA SER A 136 -8.35 4.51 -11.20
C SER A 136 -9.72 3.83 -11.27
N ASN A 137 -10.81 4.48 -10.87
CA ASN A 137 -12.11 3.85 -10.63
C ASN A 137 -12.03 2.64 -9.69
N GLY A 138 -11.07 2.69 -8.77
CA GLY A 138 -10.83 1.71 -7.73
C GLY A 138 -11.43 2.11 -6.38
N ARG A 139 -10.85 1.60 -5.31
CA ARG A 139 -11.30 1.92 -3.95
C ARG A 139 -10.26 1.56 -2.90
N ILE A 140 -10.43 2.09 -1.68
CA ILE A 140 -9.71 1.64 -0.49
C ILE A 140 -10.72 0.99 0.45
N ILE A 141 -10.38 -0.20 0.97
CA ILE A 141 -11.23 -0.96 1.88
C ILE A 141 -10.45 -1.39 3.13
N ALA A 142 -11.17 -1.85 4.14
CA ALA A 142 -10.58 -2.46 5.32
C ALA A 142 -10.89 -3.96 5.39
N VAL A 143 -9.92 -4.71 5.92
CA VAL A 143 -10.03 -6.14 6.22
C VAL A 143 -9.63 -6.41 7.66
N SER A 144 -10.25 -7.40 8.29
CA SER A 144 -9.90 -7.82 9.64
C SER A 144 -8.58 -8.60 9.69
N ASP A 145 -7.96 -8.66 10.85
CA ASP A 145 -6.77 -9.49 11.09
C ASP A 145 -7.04 -10.99 10.79
N ALA A 146 -8.27 -11.45 11.03
CA ALA A 146 -8.67 -12.82 10.70
C ALA A 146 -8.68 -13.07 9.19
N GLU A 147 -9.20 -12.13 8.38
CA GLU A 147 -9.18 -12.20 6.91
C GLU A 147 -7.73 -12.17 6.39
N ILE A 148 -6.86 -11.34 6.98
CA ILE A 148 -5.43 -11.27 6.64
C ILE A 148 -4.73 -12.61 6.91
N LEU A 149 -4.93 -13.20 8.10
CA LEU A 149 -4.33 -14.49 8.46
C LEU A 149 -4.86 -15.63 7.58
N PHE A 150 -6.14 -15.60 7.23
CA PHE A 150 -6.69 -16.57 6.31
C PHE A 150 -6.03 -16.49 4.92
N ALA A 151 -5.90 -15.28 4.37
CA ALA A 151 -5.22 -15.05 3.10
C ALA A 151 -3.74 -15.47 3.15
N GLN A 152 -3.03 -15.18 4.26
CA GLN A 152 -1.65 -15.63 4.48
C GLN A 152 -1.53 -17.16 4.43
N LYS A 153 -2.47 -17.88 5.07
CA LYS A 153 -2.51 -19.35 5.03
C LYS A 153 -2.73 -19.89 3.61
N LEU A 154 -3.61 -19.27 2.83
CA LEU A 154 -3.83 -19.66 1.43
C LEU A 154 -2.56 -19.47 0.59
N LEU A 155 -1.87 -18.35 0.74
CA LEU A 155 -0.59 -18.10 0.07
C LEU A 155 0.47 -19.12 0.49
N ALA A 156 0.62 -19.38 1.79
CA ALA A 156 1.56 -20.37 2.31
C ALA A 156 1.26 -21.79 1.77
N ALA A 157 -0.01 -22.19 1.69
CA ALA A 157 -0.42 -23.47 1.11
C ALA A 157 -0.09 -23.57 -0.39
N SER A 158 0.02 -22.43 -1.08
CA SER A 158 0.44 -22.34 -2.49
C SER A 158 1.97 -22.19 -2.63
N GLY A 159 2.74 -22.31 -1.55
CA GLY A 159 4.19 -22.17 -1.56
C GLY A 159 4.69 -20.72 -1.54
N ILE A 160 3.82 -19.73 -1.29
CA ILE A 160 4.16 -18.32 -1.24
C ILE A 160 4.13 -17.86 0.23
N TRP A 161 5.30 -17.67 0.82
CA TRP A 161 5.41 -17.21 2.20
C TRP A 161 5.60 -15.70 2.25
N VAL A 162 4.67 -15.00 2.91
CA VAL A 162 4.67 -13.54 3.04
C VAL A 162 4.35 -13.11 4.46
N GLU A 163 4.71 -11.87 4.82
CA GLU A 163 4.26 -11.27 6.08
C GLU A 163 2.74 -10.96 6.04
N PRO A 164 2.08 -10.78 7.20
CA PRO A 164 0.65 -10.47 7.25
C PRO A 164 0.25 -9.25 6.40
N ALA A 165 1.03 -8.18 6.44
CA ALA A 165 0.72 -6.99 5.65
C ALA A 165 0.66 -7.27 4.14
N SER A 166 1.55 -8.10 3.61
CA SER A 166 1.57 -8.48 2.19
C SER A 166 0.35 -9.34 1.80
N ALA A 167 -0.23 -10.08 2.74
CA ALA A 167 -1.44 -10.87 2.49
C ALA A 167 -2.73 -10.03 2.45
N ALA A 168 -2.68 -8.78 2.92
CA ALA A 168 -3.87 -7.92 2.97
C ALA A 168 -4.51 -7.68 1.60
N GLY A 169 -3.70 -7.55 0.52
CA GLY A 169 -4.22 -7.42 -0.85
C GLY A 169 -5.11 -8.60 -1.24
N ILE A 170 -4.67 -9.83 -0.96
CA ILE A 170 -5.43 -11.06 -1.22
C ILE A 170 -6.69 -11.15 -0.33
N ALA A 171 -6.57 -10.75 0.95
CA ALA A 171 -7.72 -10.67 1.85
C ALA A 171 -8.80 -9.71 1.31
N GLY A 172 -8.36 -8.54 0.82
CA GLY A 172 -9.25 -7.56 0.20
C GLY A 172 -9.95 -8.08 -1.05
N LEU A 173 -9.23 -8.76 -1.94
CA LEU A 173 -9.82 -9.41 -3.12
C LEU A 173 -10.87 -10.46 -2.70
N GLY A 174 -10.54 -11.33 -1.74
CA GLY A 174 -11.46 -12.33 -1.22
C GLY A 174 -12.74 -11.70 -0.64
N LYS A 175 -12.62 -10.65 0.16
CA LYS A 175 -13.77 -9.90 0.71
C LYS A 175 -14.66 -9.31 -0.39
N GLN A 176 -14.05 -8.69 -1.41
CA GLN A 176 -14.79 -8.08 -2.52
C GLN A 176 -15.50 -9.11 -3.39
N LEU A 177 -14.90 -10.29 -3.60
CA LEU A 177 -15.53 -11.41 -4.30
C LEU A 177 -16.73 -11.97 -3.52
N GLN A 178 -16.57 -12.19 -2.21
CA GLN A 178 -17.64 -12.73 -1.35
C GLN A 178 -18.85 -11.80 -1.29
N THR A 179 -18.62 -10.49 -1.32
CA THR A 179 -19.72 -9.49 -1.31
C THR A 179 -20.30 -9.21 -2.70
N GLY A 180 -19.77 -9.83 -3.76
CA GLY A 180 -20.17 -9.56 -5.14
C GLY A 180 -19.83 -8.14 -5.61
N SER A 181 -18.95 -7.43 -4.90
CA SER A 181 -18.59 -6.03 -5.21
C SER A 181 -17.63 -5.91 -6.39
N ILE A 182 -16.94 -7.00 -6.74
CA ILE A 182 -16.12 -7.12 -7.95
C ILE A 182 -16.36 -8.47 -8.60
N ASP A 183 -16.25 -8.51 -9.93
CA ASP A 183 -16.16 -9.75 -10.72
C ASP A 183 -14.74 -9.81 -11.30
N LEU A 184 -14.04 -10.92 -11.03
CA LEU A 184 -12.68 -11.15 -11.52
C LEU A 184 -12.64 -12.16 -12.68
N LYS A 185 -13.81 -12.62 -13.18
CA LYS A 185 -13.85 -13.58 -14.27
C LYS A 185 -13.25 -12.98 -15.54
N GLY A 186 -12.21 -13.63 -16.06
CA GLY A 186 -11.52 -13.18 -17.27
C GLY A 186 -10.66 -11.92 -17.09
N THR A 187 -10.42 -11.47 -15.83
CA THR A 187 -9.57 -10.32 -15.53
C THR A 187 -8.18 -10.76 -15.08
N ARG A 188 -7.20 -9.91 -15.33
CA ARG A 188 -5.84 -10.07 -14.80
C ARG A 188 -5.70 -9.23 -13.54
N VAL A 189 -5.27 -9.88 -12.46
CA VAL A 189 -5.07 -9.25 -11.14
C VAL A 189 -3.60 -9.40 -10.73
N VAL A 190 -3.03 -8.33 -10.23
CA VAL A 190 -1.69 -8.28 -9.63
C VAL A 190 -1.79 -7.74 -8.21
#